data_1839e96fc0426962b11f78984ee88dbc
#
_entry.id   1839e96fc0426962b11f78984ee88dbc
#
_cell.length_a   1.000
_cell.length_b   1.000
_cell.length_c   1.000
_cell.angle_alpha   90.00
_cell.angle_beta   90.00
_cell.angle_gamma   90.00
#
_symmetry.space_group_name_H-M   'P 1'
#
loop_
_entity.id
_entity.type
_entity.pdbx_description
1 polymer ?
#
loop_
_entity_poly.entity_id
_entity_poly.type
_entity_poly.pdbx_seq_one_letter_code
_entity_poly.pdbx_strand_id
1 'polypeptide(L)'
;ATSIKIAGVQHEFSTIPGVKEDVTEIVLNVKSLITRLHNTDGIKTVYIEAVGPCEVKAGDIKGDSEVEVLNPDLHIATLDAGATLNMELTLSHGRGYVSADRNKTAQTTIGVIPVDSIYTPVYKVNYTVENTRVGNMTDFDKLTLEVWTDGTISPRDAVSLGAKIL
;
A
#
# COMPACT_ATOMS: atom_id res chain seq x y z
N ALA A 1 -1.64 -3.66 -1.99
CA ALA A 1 -1.83 -4.54 -3.16
C ALA A 1 -1.30 -5.94 -2.86
N THR A 2 -1.94 -6.98 -3.40
CA THR A 2 -1.52 -8.37 -3.24
C THR A 2 -0.81 -8.91 -4.47
N SER A 3 -1.20 -8.44 -5.64
CA SER A 3 -0.59 -8.80 -6.91
C SER A 3 -0.78 -7.72 -7.95
N ILE A 4 0.06 -7.76 -8.97
CA ILE A 4 -0.06 -6.94 -10.18
C ILE A 4 0.00 -7.82 -11.41
N LYS A 5 -0.65 -7.37 -12.47
CA LYS A 5 -0.58 -7.97 -13.79
C LYS A 5 -0.40 -6.87 -14.82
N ILE A 6 0.64 -6.96 -15.63
CA ILE A 6 0.95 -5.98 -16.68
C ILE A 6 0.83 -6.68 -18.03
N ALA A 7 0.11 -6.07 -18.95
CA ALA A 7 -0.03 -6.61 -20.31
C ALA A 7 1.35 -6.75 -20.99
N GLY A 8 1.62 -7.93 -21.53
CA GLY A 8 2.90 -8.24 -22.18
C GLY A 8 4.05 -8.64 -21.25
N VAL A 9 3.81 -8.69 -19.94
CA VAL A 9 4.82 -9.06 -18.93
C VAL A 9 4.47 -10.41 -18.31
N GLN A 10 5.44 -11.29 -18.23
CA GLN A 10 5.26 -12.63 -17.66
C GLN A 10 5.88 -12.82 -16.27
N HIS A 11 6.89 -12.02 -15.92
CA HIS A 11 7.59 -12.10 -14.63
C HIS A 11 8.19 -10.73 -14.23
N GLU A 12 8.61 -10.62 -12.99
CA GLU A 12 9.10 -9.38 -12.38
C GLU A 12 10.43 -8.85 -12.95
N PHE A 13 11.20 -9.69 -13.62
CA PHE A 13 12.48 -9.30 -14.22
C PHE A 13 12.37 -8.84 -15.68
N SER A 14 11.18 -8.56 -16.14
CA SER A 14 10.91 -8.09 -17.49
C SER A 14 11.05 -6.57 -17.59
N THR A 15 11.20 -6.10 -18.82
CA THR A 15 11.11 -4.69 -19.19
C THR A 15 9.89 -4.46 -20.06
N ILE A 16 9.36 -3.23 -20.04
CA ILE A 16 8.21 -2.84 -20.88
C ILE A 16 8.72 -1.86 -21.94
N PRO A 17 8.47 -2.13 -23.24
CA PRO A 17 8.92 -1.22 -24.30
C PRO A 17 8.40 0.21 -24.09
N GLY A 18 9.31 1.19 -24.13
CA GLY A 18 8.96 2.60 -23.99
C GLY A 18 8.64 3.06 -22.56
N VAL A 19 8.81 2.20 -21.56
CA VAL A 19 8.70 2.54 -20.13
C VAL A 19 10.10 2.62 -19.54
N LYS A 20 10.39 3.74 -18.86
CA LYS A 20 11.71 4.00 -18.30
C LYS A 20 12.06 3.02 -17.18
N GLU A 21 11.09 2.77 -16.29
CA GLU A 21 11.21 1.86 -15.17
C GLU A 21 11.06 0.41 -15.64
N ASP A 22 11.85 -0.49 -15.07
CA ASP A 22 11.63 -1.92 -15.24
C ASP A 22 10.47 -2.41 -14.34
N VAL A 23 10.04 -3.65 -14.54
CA VAL A 23 8.92 -4.22 -13.77
C VAL A 23 9.24 -4.27 -12.28
N THR A 24 10.48 -4.53 -11.89
CA THR A 24 10.91 -4.56 -10.49
C THR A 24 10.74 -3.18 -9.85
N GLU A 25 11.12 -2.12 -10.53
CA GLU A 25 10.93 -0.73 -10.05
C GLU A 25 9.45 -0.39 -9.92
N ILE A 26 8.62 -0.80 -10.88
CA ILE A 26 7.16 -0.61 -10.82
C ILE A 26 6.57 -1.33 -9.60
N VAL A 27 6.99 -2.56 -9.33
CA VAL A 27 6.57 -3.32 -8.14
C VAL A 27 6.95 -2.59 -6.86
N LEU A 28 8.16 -2.06 -6.77
CA LEU A 28 8.61 -1.27 -5.62
C LEU A 28 7.77 0.00 -5.43
N ASN A 29 7.42 0.67 -6.50
CA ASN A 29 6.56 1.85 -6.46
C ASN A 29 5.15 1.49 -5.99
N VAL A 30 4.59 0.38 -6.47
CA VAL A 30 3.26 -0.11 -6.05
C VAL A 30 3.23 -0.52 -4.57
N LYS A 31 4.33 -1.00 -4.00
CA LYS A 31 4.41 -1.29 -2.56
C LYS A 31 4.16 -0.05 -1.68
N SER A 32 4.48 1.12 -2.18
CA SER A 32 4.26 2.39 -1.49
C SER A 32 2.85 2.96 -1.68
N LEU A 33 2.01 2.32 -2.47
CA LEU A 33 0.63 2.72 -2.71
C LEU A 33 -0.20 2.57 -1.43
N ILE A 34 -0.87 3.66 -1.04
CA ILE A 34 -1.76 3.70 0.12
C ILE A 34 -3.18 3.83 -0.39
N THR A 35 -3.99 2.82 -0.11
CA THR A 35 -5.40 2.77 -0.51
C THR A 35 -6.30 2.48 0.68
N ARG A 36 -7.52 3.01 0.62
CA ARG A 36 -8.59 2.67 1.55
C ARG A 36 -9.70 1.98 0.77
N LEU A 37 -10.09 0.81 1.25
CA LEU A 37 -11.25 0.08 0.73
C LEU A 37 -12.44 0.36 1.66
N HIS A 38 -13.49 0.96 1.14
CA HIS A 38 -14.69 1.31 1.92
C HIS A 38 -15.59 0.10 2.17
N ASN A 39 -15.51 -0.92 1.32
CA ASN A 39 -16.16 -2.21 1.53
C ASN A 39 -15.09 -3.25 1.91
N THR A 40 -15.25 -3.87 3.07
CA THR A 40 -14.27 -4.82 3.63
C THR A 40 -14.41 -6.23 3.08
N ASP A 41 -15.48 -6.52 2.37
CA ASP A 41 -15.77 -7.87 1.91
C ASP A 41 -15.20 -8.11 0.50
N GLY A 42 -14.06 -8.80 0.47
CA GLY A 42 -13.52 -9.36 -0.74
C GLY A 42 -12.29 -8.66 -1.33
N ILE A 43 -11.95 -9.09 -2.52
CA ILE A 43 -10.83 -8.63 -3.31
C ILE A 43 -11.35 -7.61 -4.33
N LYS A 44 -10.66 -6.46 -4.43
CA LYS A 44 -10.94 -5.43 -5.43
C LYS A 44 -9.85 -5.43 -6.49
N THR A 45 -10.25 -5.26 -7.73
CA THR A 45 -9.33 -5.10 -8.85
C THR A 45 -9.46 -3.69 -9.40
N VAL A 46 -8.32 -3.01 -9.54
CA VAL A 46 -8.24 -1.68 -10.13
C VAL A 46 -7.26 -1.69 -11.30
N TYR A 47 -7.39 -0.71 -12.19
CA TYR A 47 -6.67 -0.70 -13.45
C TYR A 47 -5.91 0.60 -13.65
N ILE A 48 -4.76 0.51 -14.33
CA ILE A 48 -4.07 1.64 -14.91
C ILE A 48 -4.01 1.42 -16.42
N GLU A 49 -4.52 2.37 -17.17
CA GLU A 49 -4.44 2.43 -18.62
C GLU A 49 -3.83 3.76 -19.01
N ALA A 50 -2.62 3.73 -19.55
CA ALA A 50 -1.90 4.94 -19.94
C ALA A 50 -1.26 4.80 -21.29
N VAL A 51 -1.23 5.92 -22.04
CA VAL A 51 -0.57 6.04 -23.33
C VAL A 51 0.40 7.21 -23.24
N GLY A 52 1.65 6.97 -23.57
CA GLY A 52 2.70 8.00 -23.53
C GLY A 52 2.57 9.06 -24.63
N PRO A 53 3.34 10.16 -24.50
CA PRO A 53 4.28 10.44 -23.42
C PRO A 53 3.55 10.93 -22.15
N CYS A 54 3.82 10.33 -21.01
CA CYS A 54 3.26 10.76 -19.72
C CYS A 54 4.00 10.14 -18.53
N GLU A 55 3.80 10.74 -17.37
CA GLU A 55 4.12 10.15 -16.08
C GLU A 55 2.88 9.52 -15.48
N VAL A 56 2.95 8.24 -15.13
CA VAL A 56 1.87 7.51 -14.48
C VAL A 56 2.02 7.63 -12.98
N LYS A 57 0.97 8.13 -12.34
CA LYS A 57 0.89 8.30 -10.88
C LYS A 57 -0.23 7.46 -10.30
N ALA A 58 -0.22 7.28 -8.99
CA ALA A 58 -1.27 6.56 -8.29
C ALA A 58 -2.68 7.16 -8.51
N GLY A 59 -2.78 8.46 -8.75
CA GLY A 59 -4.03 9.14 -9.10
C GLY A 59 -4.64 8.71 -10.44
N ASP A 60 -3.85 8.08 -11.31
CA ASP A 60 -4.32 7.55 -12.61
C ASP A 60 -4.99 6.17 -12.49
N ILE A 61 -5.03 5.61 -11.29
CA ILE A 61 -5.70 4.33 -11.02
C ILE A 61 -7.20 4.48 -11.22
N LYS A 62 -7.75 3.62 -12.08
CA LYS A 62 -9.18 3.52 -12.34
C LYS A 62 -9.76 2.38 -11.51
N GLY A 63 -10.65 2.71 -10.62
CA GLY A 63 -11.37 1.77 -9.77
C GLY A 63 -12.81 2.21 -9.56
N ASP A 64 -13.55 1.45 -8.77
CA ASP A 64 -14.90 1.84 -8.35
C ASP A 64 -14.85 2.85 -7.19
N SER A 65 -16.02 3.35 -6.77
CA SER A 65 -16.14 4.32 -5.68
C SER A 65 -15.76 3.77 -4.30
N GLU A 66 -15.57 2.46 -4.19
CA GLU A 66 -15.19 1.79 -2.94
C GLU A 66 -13.68 1.81 -2.69
N VAL A 67 -12.90 2.21 -3.70
CA VAL A 67 -11.44 2.31 -3.60
C VAL A 67 -11.02 3.78 -3.61
N GLU A 68 -10.35 4.20 -2.55
CA GLU A 68 -9.79 5.55 -2.41
C GLU A 68 -8.27 5.47 -2.37
N VAL A 69 -7.60 6.24 -3.22
CA VAL A 69 -6.14 6.39 -3.23
C VAL A 69 -5.75 7.59 -2.37
N LEU A 70 -4.99 7.35 -1.31
CA LEU A 70 -4.61 8.40 -0.35
C LEU A 70 -3.33 9.15 -0.72
N ASN A 71 -2.48 8.57 -1.57
CA ASN A 71 -1.26 9.20 -2.07
C ASN A 71 -1.25 9.28 -3.61
N PRO A 72 -2.14 10.09 -4.21
CA PRO A 72 -2.32 10.13 -5.66
C PRO A 72 -1.08 10.63 -6.42
N ASP A 73 -0.19 11.35 -5.76
CA ASP A 73 1.06 11.86 -6.34
C ASP A 73 2.20 10.84 -6.40
N LEU A 74 1.99 9.63 -5.88
CA LEU A 74 2.98 8.56 -5.94
C LEU A 74 3.33 8.24 -7.39
N HIS A 75 4.63 8.35 -7.72
CA HIS A 75 5.15 7.97 -9.03
C HIS A 75 5.11 6.44 -9.21
N ILE A 76 4.62 5.99 -10.36
CA ILE A 76 4.57 4.56 -10.71
C ILE A 76 5.47 4.26 -11.89
N ALA A 77 5.32 4.98 -13.00
CA ALA A 77 6.08 4.76 -14.22
C ALA A 77 6.16 6.01 -15.08
N THR A 78 7.14 6.06 -15.97
CA THR A 78 7.30 7.09 -16.99
C THR A 78 7.23 6.45 -18.36
N LEU A 79 6.32 6.92 -19.22
CA LEU A 79 6.11 6.42 -20.57
C LEU A 79 6.68 7.38 -21.61
N ASP A 80 7.39 6.82 -22.59
CA ASP A 80 7.82 7.54 -23.78
C ASP A 80 6.69 7.66 -24.80
N ALA A 81 6.89 8.48 -25.83
CA ALA A 81 5.93 8.65 -26.92
C ALA A 81 5.61 7.31 -27.59
N GLY A 82 4.33 6.98 -27.72
CA GLY A 82 3.86 5.73 -28.31
C GLY A 82 3.91 4.51 -27.40
N ALA A 83 4.43 4.64 -26.18
CA ALA A 83 4.39 3.56 -25.19
C ALA A 83 2.97 3.44 -24.58
N THR A 84 2.60 2.22 -24.25
CA THR A 84 1.35 1.93 -23.55
C THR A 84 1.63 1.10 -22.30
N LEU A 85 0.91 1.42 -21.21
CA LEU A 85 0.95 0.65 -19.98
C LEU A 85 -0.48 0.27 -19.58
N ASN A 86 -0.77 -1.02 -19.61
CA ASN A 86 -2.02 -1.58 -19.11
C ASN A 86 -1.69 -2.49 -17.94
N MET A 87 -2.09 -2.07 -16.75
CA MET A 87 -1.77 -2.77 -15.51
C MET A 87 -3.05 -2.99 -14.70
N GLU A 88 -3.11 -4.16 -14.09
CA GLU A 88 -4.18 -4.58 -13.20
C GLU A 88 -3.59 -4.79 -11.81
N LEU A 89 -4.21 -4.16 -10.81
CA LEU A 89 -3.81 -4.24 -9.41
C LEU A 89 -4.90 -4.95 -8.61
N THR A 90 -4.51 -5.94 -7.84
CA THR A 90 -5.42 -6.63 -6.92
C THR A 90 -5.21 -6.10 -5.51
N LEU A 91 -6.28 -5.64 -4.89
CA LEU A 91 -6.29 -5.04 -3.56
C LEU A 91 -7.14 -5.89 -2.62
N SER A 92 -6.70 -6.04 -1.39
CA SER A 92 -7.45 -6.73 -0.34
C SER A 92 -7.23 -6.12 1.03
N HIS A 93 -8.09 -6.44 1.98
CA HIS A 93 -7.87 -6.18 3.39
C HIS A 93 -7.00 -7.27 4.02
N GLY A 94 -6.23 -6.88 5.02
CA GLY A 94 -5.41 -7.80 5.79
C GLY A 94 -4.88 -7.16 7.06
N ARG A 95 -3.98 -7.85 7.74
CA ARG A 95 -3.32 -7.41 8.95
C ARG A 95 -1.82 -7.61 8.86
N GLY A 96 -1.07 -6.67 9.37
CA GLY A 96 0.38 -6.73 9.45
C GLY A 96 1.05 -6.73 8.09
N TYR A 97 1.88 -7.73 7.85
CA TYR A 97 2.65 -7.92 6.63
C TYR A 97 2.44 -9.31 6.06
N VAL A 98 2.22 -9.38 4.77
CA VAL A 98 2.12 -10.65 4.03
C VAL A 98 3.12 -10.60 2.88
N SER A 99 4.07 -11.54 2.89
CA SER A 99 5.07 -11.62 1.81
C SER A 99 4.46 -12.03 0.48
N ALA A 100 5.15 -11.70 -0.61
CA ALA A 100 4.75 -12.08 -1.96
C ALA A 100 4.55 -13.60 -2.10
N ASP A 101 5.39 -14.41 -1.46
CA ASP A 101 5.28 -15.87 -1.49
C ASP A 101 3.96 -16.37 -0.90
N ARG A 102 3.46 -15.72 0.14
CA ARG A 102 2.15 -16.04 0.72
C ARG A 102 0.98 -15.55 -0.13
N ASN A 103 1.18 -14.48 -0.89
CA ASN A 103 0.19 -13.99 -1.84
C ASN A 103 0.13 -14.83 -3.12
N LYS A 104 1.14 -15.68 -3.34
CA LYS A 104 1.18 -16.62 -4.45
C LYS A 104 0.26 -17.80 -4.14
N THR A 105 -0.85 -17.90 -4.86
CA THR A 105 -1.79 -19.02 -4.71
C THR A 105 -1.51 -20.11 -5.75
N ALA A 106 -1.99 -21.34 -5.47
CA ALA A 106 -1.88 -22.45 -6.43
C ALA A 106 -2.60 -22.18 -7.76
N GLN A 107 -3.51 -21.20 -7.79
CA GLN A 107 -4.25 -20.78 -8.98
C GLN A 107 -3.67 -19.54 -9.64
N THR A 108 -2.47 -19.11 -9.25
CA THR A 108 -1.81 -17.94 -9.85
C THR A 108 -1.54 -18.25 -11.33
N THR A 109 -2.15 -17.46 -12.21
CA THR A 109 -1.94 -17.58 -13.67
C THR A 109 -0.61 -16.98 -14.07
N ILE A 110 -0.05 -17.42 -15.19
CA ILE A 110 1.17 -16.83 -15.75
C ILE A 110 0.92 -15.34 -16.02
N GLY A 111 1.87 -14.50 -15.63
CA GLY A 111 1.80 -13.05 -15.80
C GLY A 111 1.29 -12.31 -14.56
N VAL A 112 0.73 -13.00 -13.57
CA VAL A 112 0.40 -12.40 -12.27
C VAL A 112 1.64 -12.40 -11.39
N ILE A 113 2.05 -11.20 -10.97
CA ILE A 113 3.24 -11.00 -10.14
C ILE A 113 2.75 -10.75 -8.71
N PRO A 114 3.02 -11.64 -7.75
CA PRO A 114 2.69 -11.42 -6.36
C PRO A 114 3.56 -10.29 -5.79
N VAL A 115 2.95 -9.48 -4.93
CA VAL A 115 3.60 -8.32 -4.29
C VAL A 115 3.50 -8.47 -2.79
N ASP A 116 4.55 -8.04 -2.07
CA ASP A 116 4.49 -7.94 -0.62
C ASP A 116 3.39 -6.97 -0.21
N SER A 117 2.51 -7.41 0.68
CA SER A 117 1.39 -6.60 1.15
C SER A 117 1.70 -6.04 2.53
N ILE A 118 1.77 -4.72 2.62
CA ILE A 118 1.92 -3.99 3.88
C ILE A 118 0.52 -3.51 4.27
N TYR A 119 -0.10 -4.21 5.23
CA TYR A 119 -1.45 -3.89 5.68
C TYR A 119 -1.46 -3.00 6.92
N THR A 120 -0.35 -2.94 7.66
CA THR A 120 -0.28 -2.12 8.86
C THR A 120 -0.38 -0.63 8.52
N PRO A 121 -1.32 0.10 9.12
CA PRO A 121 -1.43 1.54 8.93
C PRO A 121 -0.44 2.33 9.78
N VAL A 122 0.15 1.71 10.78
CA VAL A 122 1.11 2.34 11.69
C VAL A 122 2.52 1.99 11.22
N TYR A 123 3.29 2.98 10.82
CA TYR A 123 4.64 2.76 10.31
C TYR A 123 5.75 3.16 11.30
N LYS A 124 5.43 3.95 12.31
CA LYS A 124 6.38 4.35 13.34
C LYS A 124 5.68 4.61 14.66
N VAL A 125 6.27 4.13 15.74
CA VAL A 125 5.84 4.39 17.11
C VAL A 125 7.06 4.75 17.94
N ASN A 126 6.93 5.75 18.78
CA ASN A 126 7.91 6.09 19.80
C ASN A 126 7.20 6.27 21.14
N TYR A 127 7.88 5.91 22.22
CA TYR A 127 7.32 6.10 23.55
C TYR A 127 8.38 6.51 24.56
N THR A 128 7.96 7.23 25.57
CA THR A 128 8.77 7.56 26.75
C THR A 128 7.94 7.34 28.01
N VAL A 129 8.59 6.86 29.06
CA VAL A 129 7.99 6.69 30.38
C VAL A 129 8.79 7.54 31.36
N GLU A 130 8.10 8.40 32.09
CA GLU A 130 8.67 9.32 33.07
C GLU A 130 7.92 9.22 34.38
N ASN A 131 8.65 9.40 35.50
CA ASN A 131 8.00 9.56 36.79
C ASN A 131 7.23 10.88 36.81
N THR A 132 6.02 10.84 37.36
CA THR A 132 5.19 12.04 37.45
C THR A 132 4.53 12.12 38.83
N ARG A 133 4.12 13.34 39.18
CA ARG A 133 3.41 13.63 40.41
C ARG A 133 1.95 13.96 40.11
N VAL A 134 1.05 13.31 40.84
CA VAL A 134 -0.37 13.64 40.83
C VAL A 134 -0.76 14.10 42.25
N GLY A 135 -0.98 15.41 42.42
CA GLY A 135 -1.19 15.99 43.73
C GLY A 135 0.03 15.78 44.68
N ASN A 136 -0.15 15.11 45.79
CA ASN A 136 0.91 14.77 46.75
C ASN A 136 1.51 13.38 46.54
N MET A 137 1.00 12.61 45.57
CA MET A 137 1.50 11.27 45.25
C MET A 137 2.54 11.34 44.14
N THR A 138 3.68 10.69 44.36
CA THR A 138 4.84 10.69 43.42
C THR A 138 5.07 9.35 42.74
N ASP A 139 4.19 8.36 42.99
CA ASP A 139 4.35 6.97 42.54
C ASP A 139 3.71 6.68 41.18
N PHE A 140 3.43 7.73 40.40
CA PHE A 140 2.82 7.59 39.07
C PHE A 140 3.85 7.71 37.96
N ASP A 141 3.63 6.93 36.92
CA ASP A 141 4.35 7.03 35.67
C ASP A 141 3.53 7.79 34.63
N LYS A 142 4.23 8.60 33.83
CA LYS A 142 3.66 9.28 32.67
C LYS A 142 4.16 8.57 31.42
N LEU A 143 3.22 8.01 30.64
CA LEU A 143 3.50 7.46 29.33
C LEU A 143 3.22 8.52 28.26
N THR A 144 4.24 8.83 27.48
CA THR A 144 4.10 9.62 26.25
C THR A 144 4.25 8.70 25.06
N LEU A 145 3.23 8.67 24.21
CA LEU A 145 3.18 7.82 23.04
C LEU A 145 3.07 8.68 21.78
N GLU A 146 4.01 8.49 20.84
CA GLU A 146 4.00 9.13 19.54
C GLU A 146 3.74 8.08 18.47
N VAL A 147 2.75 8.32 17.61
CA VAL A 147 2.31 7.38 16.59
C VAL A 147 2.20 8.07 15.24
N TRP A 148 2.84 7.49 14.23
CA TRP A 148 2.76 7.93 12.83
C TRP A 148 2.00 6.88 12.02
N THR A 149 0.97 7.31 11.32
CA THR A 149 0.15 6.46 10.45
C THR A 149 0.26 6.87 8.99
N ASP A 150 -0.17 6.00 8.10
CA ASP A 150 -0.22 6.26 6.66
C ASP A 150 -1.43 7.09 6.21
N GLY A 151 -2.29 7.51 7.13
CA GLY A 151 -3.50 8.30 6.86
C GLY A 151 -4.78 7.47 6.66
N THR A 152 -4.70 6.14 6.59
CA THR A 152 -5.88 5.27 6.49
C THR A 152 -6.65 5.18 7.80
N ILE A 153 -5.98 5.43 8.91
CA ILE A 153 -6.54 5.54 10.26
C ILE A 153 -5.88 6.71 10.98
N SER A 154 -6.63 7.43 11.81
CA SER A 154 -6.01 8.46 12.66
C SER A 154 -5.14 7.82 13.74
N PRO A 155 -4.03 8.47 14.17
CA PRO A 155 -3.19 7.95 15.25
C PRO A 155 -3.98 7.68 16.55
N ARG A 156 -4.94 8.53 16.85
CA ARG A 156 -5.82 8.38 18.01
C ARG A 156 -6.66 7.10 17.92
N ASP A 157 -7.27 6.84 16.77
CA ASP A 157 -8.09 5.65 16.54
C ASP A 157 -7.26 4.38 16.55
N ALA A 158 -6.04 4.44 16.00
CA ALA A 158 -5.09 3.33 16.01
C ALA A 158 -4.76 2.90 17.45
N VAL A 159 -4.45 3.85 18.32
CA VAL A 159 -4.17 3.59 19.76
C VAL A 159 -5.41 3.07 20.46
N SER A 160 -6.57 3.68 20.23
CA SER A 160 -7.84 3.30 20.84
C SER A 160 -8.25 1.88 20.49
N LEU A 161 -8.18 1.51 19.22
CA LEU A 161 -8.49 0.15 18.75
C LEU A 161 -7.47 -0.88 19.26
N GLY A 162 -6.18 -0.52 19.27
CA GLY A 162 -5.14 -1.37 19.83
C GLY A 162 -5.37 -1.66 21.31
N ALA A 163 -5.68 -0.64 22.10
CA ALA A 163 -6.00 -0.79 23.52
C ALA A 163 -7.27 -1.63 23.77
N LYS A 164 -8.25 -1.54 22.87
CA LYS A 164 -9.48 -2.36 22.96
C LYS A 164 -9.21 -3.85 22.72
N ILE A 165 -8.21 -4.19 21.90
CA ILE A 165 -7.83 -5.58 21.62
C ILE A 165 -7.10 -6.20 22.82
N LEU A 166 -6.29 -5.41 23.56
CA LEU A 166 -5.58 -5.85 24.76
C LEU A 166 -6.55 -6.06 25.93
#